data_cbba3b905acc3c45a4617fe933405cdc
#
_entry.id   cbba3b905acc3c45a4617fe933405cdc
#
_cell.length_a   1.000
_cell.length_b   1.000
_cell.length_c   1.000
_cell.angle_alpha   90.00
_cell.angle_beta   90.00
_cell.angle_gamma   90.00
#
_symmetry.space_group_name_H-M   'P 1'
#
loop_
_entity.id
_entity.type
_entity.pdbx_description
1 polymer ?
#
loop_
_entity_poly.entity_id
_entity_poly.type
_entity_poly.pdbx_seq_one_letter_code
_entity_poly.pdbx_strand_id
1 'polypeptide(L)'
;DGRGRFIEAGWVVVNNNRNYVRYIDPKTGKYVKNTTRWINGMQYRFNSRGYRVNDRTNEFRRSSYYLTCDRVNGVLTVYTDSTMRIPIKTIRVSVGKAGTETPTGTWTMHRAGRWQELMGPSWGQYGTHVVNGIFVHSVACGQANSYNLPVGEYLRLGNPASHGCIRACVADAKWVWDNCNG
;
A
#
# COMPACT_ATOMS: atom_id res chain seq x y z
N ASP A 1 4.35 15.52 -26.66
CA ASP A 1 5.50 16.13 -26.02
C ASP A 1 6.29 16.91 -27.06
N GLY A 2 7.27 17.72 -26.66
CA GLY A 2 8.08 18.52 -27.58
C GLY A 2 8.91 17.74 -28.63
N ARG A 3 8.79 16.40 -28.65
CA ARG A 3 9.39 15.49 -29.64
C ARG A 3 8.36 14.89 -30.59
N GLY A 4 7.13 15.45 -30.66
CA GLY A 4 6.08 15.00 -31.58
C GLY A 4 5.43 13.65 -31.19
N ARG A 5 5.69 13.10 -30.01
CA ARG A 5 5.01 11.88 -29.56
C ARG A 5 3.61 12.20 -29.05
N PHE A 6 2.63 11.46 -29.53
CA PHE A 6 1.27 11.50 -29.01
C PHE A 6 1.28 11.00 -27.55
N ILE A 7 0.76 11.81 -26.63
CA ILE A 7 0.60 11.43 -25.23
C ILE A 7 -0.90 11.29 -24.99
N GLU A 8 -1.36 10.06 -24.75
CA GLU A 8 -2.75 9.82 -24.41
C GLU A 8 -3.11 10.53 -23.10
N ALA A 9 -4.30 11.11 -23.07
CA ALA A 9 -4.87 11.65 -21.83
C ALA A 9 -5.06 10.55 -20.79
N GLY A 10 -4.91 10.88 -19.51
CA GLY A 10 -5.12 9.95 -18.42
C GLY A 10 -3.87 9.71 -17.56
N TRP A 11 -3.79 8.52 -16.98
CA TRP A 11 -2.71 8.16 -16.07
C TRP A 11 -1.42 7.79 -16.81
N VAL A 12 -0.32 8.40 -16.40
CA VAL A 12 1.02 8.18 -16.97
C VAL A 12 1.97 7.72 -15.87
N VAL A 13 2.51 6.52 -16.01
CA VAL A 13 3.58 5.99 -15.15
C VAL A 13 4.91 6.49 -15.70
N VAL A 14 5.69 7.18 -14.86
CA VAL A 14 6.97 7.76 -15.27
C VAL A 14 8.11 6.77 -14.98
N ASN A 15 8.93 6.49 -16.00
CA ASN A 15 10.09 5.60 -15.92
C ASN A 15 9.77 4.19 -15.38
N ASN A 16 8.61 3.64 -15.73
CA ASN A 16 8.10 2.36 -15.22
C ASN A 16 8.05 2.26 -13.69
N ASN A 17 8.13 3.37 -12.98
CA ASN A 17 8.05 3.40 -11.53
C ASN A 17 6.63 3.85 -11.09
N ARG A 18 5.83 2.90 -10.61
CA ARG A 18 4.44 3.14 -10.16
C ARG A 18 4.31 4.14 -9.00
N ASN A 19 5.42 4.50 -8.36
CA ASN A 19 5.42 5.58 -7.35
C ASN A 19 5.42 6.98 -7.98
N TYR A 20 5.82 7.09 -9.26
CA TYR A 20 5.87 8.35 -10.00
C TYR A 20 4.80 8.37 -11.08
N VAL A 21 3.57 8.62 -10.65
CA VAL A 21 2.40 8.66 -11.52
C VAL A 21 1.95 10.10 -11.71
N ARG A 22 1.64 10.48 -12.96
CA ARG A 22 1.06 11.76 -13.34
C ARG A 22 -0.30 11.55 -13.99
N TYR A 23 -1.05 12.62 -14.15
CA TYR A 23 -2.30 12.61 -14.88
C TYR A 23 -2.34 13.74 -15.91
N ILE A 24 -2.69 13.40 -17.15
CA ILE A 24 -2.93 14.35 -18.22
C ILE A 24 -4.44 14.59 -18.28
N ASP A 25 -4.83 15.84 -18.07
CA ASP A 25 -6.23 16.26 -18.17
C ASP A 25 -6.69 16.13 -19.64
N PRO A 26 -7.72 15.32 -19.92
CA PRO A 26 -8.18 15.09 -21.29
C PRO A 26 -8.74 16.33 -21.97
N LYS A 27 -9.17 17.35 -21.20
CA LYS A 27 -9.71 18.60 -21.74
C LYS A 27 -8.62 19.57 -22.20
N THR A 28 -7.48 19.56 -21.52
CA THR A 28 -6.42 20.55 -21.75
C THR A 28 -5.17 19.94 -22.38
N GLY A 29 -5.03 18.60 -22.37
CA GLY A 29 -3.81 17.90 -22.81
C GLY A 29 -2.59 18.18 -21.93
N LYS A 30 -2.76 18.77 -20.74
CA LYS A 30 -1.67 19.18 -19.85
C LYS A 30 -1.62 18.33 -18.58
N TYR A 31 -0.43 18.18 -18.01
CA TYR A 31 -0.29 17.54 -16.69
C TYR A 31 -1.00 18.36 -15.60
N VAL A 32 -1.79 17.66 -14.80
CA VAL A 32 -2.38 18.22 -13.59
C VAL A 32 -1.27 18.43 -12.54
N LYS A 33 -1.18 19.63 -11.97
CA LYS A 33 -0.13 20.02 -11.02
C LYS A 33 -0.70 20.84 -9.88
N ASN A 34 -0.07 20.73 -8.71
CA ASN A 34 -0.31 21.53 -7.51
C ASN A 34 -1.80 21.72 -7.17
N THR A 35 -2.57 20.64 -7.27
CA THR A 35 -4.02 20.69 -7.05
C THR A 35 -4.57 19.34 -6.62
N THR A 36 -5.80 19.36 -6.12
CA THR A 36 -6.61 18.17 -5.88
C THR A 36 -7.65 18.03 -6.98
N ARG A 37 -7.84 16.83 -7.50
CA ARG A 37 -8.78 16.51 -8.58
C ARG A 37 -9.58 15.27 -8.28
N TRP A 38 -10.82 15.28 -8.68
CA TRP A 38 -11.68 14.10 -8.78
C TRP A 38 -11.47 13.46 -10.15
N ILE A 39 -11.10 12.21 -10.18
CA ILE A 39 -10.84 11.43 -11.39
C ILE A 39 -11.54 10.09 -11.20
N ASN A 40 -12.50 9.76 -12.07
CA ASN A 40 -13.28 8.52 -12.01
C ASN A 40 -13.87 8.24 -10.61
N GLY A 41 -14.43 9.26 -9.97
CA GLY A 41 -15.06 9.14 -8.66
C GLY A 41 -14.12 9.09 -7.46
N MET A 42 -12.80 9.13 -7.67
CA MET A 42 -11.79 9.18 -6.61
C MET A 42 -11.06 10.52 -6.58
N GLN A 43 -10.71 10.97 -5.38
CA GLN A 43 -9.97 12.21 -5.17
C GLN A 43 -8.47 11.96 -5.09
N TYR A 44 -7.71 12.63 -5.95
CA TYR A 44 -6.25 12.58 -5.97
C TYR A 44 -5.63 13.97 -5.79
N ARG A 45 -4.49 14.01 -5.12
CA ARG A 45 -3.66 15.22 -4.99
C ARG A 45 -2.42 15.11 -5.86
N PHE A 46 -2.06 16.22 -6.51
CA PHE A 46 -0.87 16.33 -7.33
C PHE A 46 0.06 17.43 -6.77
N ASN A 47 1.35 17.12 -6.66
CA ASN A 47 2.34 18.08 -6.20
C ASN A 47 2.70 19.10 -7.30
N SER A 48 3.59 20.04 -7.00
CA SER A 48 4.04 21.09 -7.95
C SER A 48 4.72 20.51 -9.20
N ARG A 49 5.34 19.34 -9.10
CA ARG A 49 5.94 18.62 -10.24
C ARG A 49 4.91 17.80 -11.04
N GLY A 50 3.65 17.75 -10.61
CA GLY A 50 2.57 17.00 -11.23
C GLY A 50 2.55 15.51 -10.89
N TYR A 51 3.30 15.05 -9.90
CA TYR A 51 3.22 13.68 -9.41
C TYR A 51 2.06 13.51 -8.44
N ARG A 52 1.33 12.39 -8.57
CA ARG A 52 0.35 11.98 -7.57
C ARG A 52 1.02 11.83 -6.20
N VAL A 53 0.43 12.42 -5.20
CA VAL A 53 0.86 12.28 -3.80
C VAL A 53 0.34 10.93 -3.27
N ASN A 54 1.25 10.02 -2.94
CA ASN A 54 0.93 8.66 -2.51
C ASN A 54 0.71 8.52 -0.99
N ASP A 55 1.12 9.49 -0.21
CA ASP A 55 0.88 9.55 1.23
C ASP A 55 0.26 10.91 1.59
N ARG A 56 -0.98 10.87 2.06
CA ARG A 56 -1.80 12.00 2.46
C ARG A 56 -2.27 11.88 3.90
N THR A 57 -1.59 11.07 4.71
CA THR A 57 -1.99 10.77 6.09
C THR A 57 -2.04 12.00 6.96
N ASN A 58 -1.17 12.99 6.69
CA ASN A 58 -1.20 14.28 7.40
C ASN A 58 -2.41 15.16 7.05
N GLU A 59 -3.03 14.95 5.88
CA GLU A 59 -4.24 15.67 5.46
C GLU A 59 -5.52 15.03 6.05
N PHE A 60 -5.50 13.73 6.33
CA PHE A 60 -6.67 12.94 6.72
C PHE A 60 -6.38 12.09 7.95
N ARG A 61 -6.20 12.70 9.10
CA ARG A 61 -6.11 11.97 10.38
C ARG A 61 -7.48 11.55 10.84
N ARG A 62 -7.66 10.25 11.10
CA ARG A 62 -8.92 9.63 11.55
C ARG A 62 -8.67 8.63 12.65
N SER A 63 -9.74 8.28 13.37
CA SER A 63 -9.74 7.20 14.36
C SER A 63 -9.75 5.80 13.72
N SER A 64 -10.28 5.69 12.49
CA SER A 64 -10.30 4.45 11.73
C SER A 64 -10.17 4.71 10.22
N TYR A 65 -9.76 3.69 9.50
CA TYR A 65 -9.56 3.72 8.04
C TYR A 65 -10.14 2.47 7.40
N TYR A 66 -10.43 2.54 6.11
CA TYR A 66 -10.81 1.40 5.31
C TYR A 66 -9.63 0.99 4.40
N LEU A 67 -9.30 -0.29 4.36
CA LEU A 67 -8.17 -0.80 3.60
C LEU A 67 -8.64 -1.82 2.57
N THR A 68 -8.04 -1.78 1.38
CA THR A 68 -8.18 -2.85 0.37
C THR A 68 -6.83 -3.44 0.05
N CYS A 69 -6.78 -4.75 -0.13
CA CYS A 69 -5.57 -5.46 -0.57
C CYS A 69 -5.79 -6.04 -1.97
N ASP A 70 -5.12 -5.44 -2.96
CA ASP A 70 -5.03 -6.00 -4.31
C ASP A 70 -3.95 -7.08 -4.32
N ARG A 71 -4.38 -8.33 -4.32
CA ARG A 71 -3.49 -9.50 -4.27
C ARG A 71 -2.74 -9.72 -5.57
N VAL A 72 -3.28 -9.27 -6.70
CA VAL A 72 -2.67 -9.43 -8.03
C VAL A 72 -1.50 -8.46 -8.19
N ASN A 73 -1.70 -7.22 -7.80
CA ASN A 73 -0.70 -6.16 -7.95
C ASN A 73 0.20 -5.98 -6.73
N GLY A 74 -0.05 -6.68 -5.62
CA GLY A 74 0.71 -6.56 -4.38
C GLY A 74 0.62 -5.16 -3.78
N VAL A 75 -0.59 -4.61 -3.70
CA VAL A 75 -0.85 -3.24 -3.21
C VAL A 75 -1.92 -3.25 -2.13
N LEU A 76 -1.59 -2.68 -0.98
CA LEU A 76 -2.55 -2.32 0.07
C LEU A 76 -2.86 -0.82 -0.07
N THR A 77 -4.13 -0.48 -0.24
CA THR A 77 -4.58 0.92 -0.32
C THR A 77 -5.40 1.28 0.90
N VAL A 78 -5.05 2.38 1.52
CA VAL A 78 -5.76 2.96 2.66
C VAL A 78 -6.66 4.09 2.18
N TYR A 79 -7.92 4.06 2.60
CA TYR A 79 -8.93 5.06 2.28
C TYR A 79 -9.45 5.73 3.56
N THR A 80 -10.01 6.90 3.41
CA THR A 80 -10.68 7.60 4.52
C THR A 80 -11.85 6.82 5.12
N ASP A 81 -12.56 6.03 4.30
CA ASP A 81 -13.75 5.27 4.68
C ASP A 81 -14.12 4.21 3.63
N SER A 82 -15.17 3.44 3.90
CA SER A 82 -15.65 2.34 3.04
C SER A 82 -16.22 2.78 1.69
N THR A 83 -16.43 4.07 1.44
CA THR A 83 -16.81 4.57 0.11
C THR A 83 -15.66 4.48 -0.89
N MET A 84 -14.41 4.32 -0.40
CA MET A 84 -13.17 4.20 -1.18
C MET A 84 -12.91 5.36 -2.13
N ARG A 85 -13.50 6.54 -1.85
CA ARG A 85 -13.40 7.69 -2.75
C ARG A 85 -12.14 8.52 -2.55
N ILE A 86 -11.50 8.43 -1.39
CA ILE A 86 -10.31 9.22 -1.06
C ILE A 86 -9.19 8.27 -0.62
N PRO A 87 -8.35 7.78 -1.55
CA PRO A 87 -7.14 7.06 -1.21
C PRO A 87 -6.13 8.02 -0.57
N ILE A 88 -5.62 7.65 0.61
CA ILE A 88 -4.70 8.48 1.38
C ILE A 88 -3.29 7.91 1.46
N LYS A 89 -3.15 6.59 1.32
CA LYS A 89 -1.85 5.92 1.34
C LYS A 89 -1.89 4.65 0.48
N THR A 90 -0.83 4.40 -0.26
CA THR A 90 -0.62 3.14 -0.98
C THR A 90 0.66 2.49 -0.49
N ILE A 91 0.59 1.20 -0.17
CA ILE A 91 1.66 0.41 0.42
C ILE A 91 1.96 -0.77 -0.51
N ARG A 92 3.22 -0.95 -0.85
CA ARG A 92 3.67 -2.13 -1.59
C ARG A 92 3.75 -3.31 -0.63
N VAL A 93 3.06 -4.41 -0.96
CA VAL A 93 2.97 -5.58 -0.08
C VAL A 93 3.25 -6.87 -0.82
N SER A 94 3.73 -7.88 -0.10
CA SER A 94 3.69 -9.27 -0.55
C SER A 94 2.51 -9.97 0.11
N VAL A 95 1.83 -10.79 -0.66
CA VAL A 95 0.66 -11.58 -0.26
C VAL A 95 0.97 -13.07 -0.34
N GLY A 96 0.02 -13.91 0.02
CA GLY A 96 0.12 -15.36 -0.08
C GLY A 96 0.44 -15.83 -1.49
N LYS A 97 1.38 -16.77 -1.60
CA LYS A 97 1.71 -17.47 -2.85
C LYS A 97 0.66 -18.53 -3.18
N ALA A 98 0.74 -19.10 -4.38
CA ALA A 98 -0.14 -20.20 -4.81
C ALA A 98 -0.16 -21.36 -3.79
N GLY A 99 -1.36 -21.80 -3.44
CA GLY A 99 -1.63 -22.82 -2.41
C GLY A 99 -1.66 -22.28 -0.96
N THR A 100 -1.33 -21.03 -0.75
CA THR A 100 -1.41 -20.35 0.55
C THR A 100 -1.86 -18.89 0.38
N GLU A 101 -2.87 -18.68 -0.46
CA GLU A 101 -3.35 -17.36 -0.82
C GLU A 101 -3.85 -16.58 0.39
N THR A 102 -3.65 -15.29 0.38
CA THR A 102 -4.30 -14.38 1.33
C THR A 102 -5.82 -14.50 1.15
N PRO A 103 -6.60 -14.81 2.19
CA PRO A 103 -8.03 -15.00 2.07
C PRO A 103 -8.74 -13.74 1.58
N THR A 104 -9.91 -13.93 0.96
CA THR A 104 -10.80 -12.86 0.50
C THR A 104 -11.95 -12.68 1.48
N GLY A 105 -12.31 -11.44 1.76
CA GLY A 105 -13.38 -11.07 2.67
C GLY A 105 -13.19 -9.67 3.21
N THR A 106 -14.04 -9.28 4.17
CA THR A 106 -13.95 -8.02 4.89
C THR A 106 -13.90 -8.31 6.39
N TRP A 107 -12.91 -7.76 7.05
CA TRP A 107 -12.67 -8.00 8.49
C TRP A 107 -12.32 -6.71 9.21
N THR A 108 -12.61 -6.67 10.50
CA THR A 108 -12.08 -5.66 11.40
C THR A 108 -10.68 -6.08 11.83
N MET A 109 -9.71 -5.20 11.68
CA MET A 109 -8.33 -5.48 12.04
C MET A 109 -8.03 -5.04 13.47
N HIS A 110 -7.16 -5.80 14.17
CA HIS A 110 -6.78 -5.49 15.53
C HIS A 110 -5.27 -5.51 15.71
N ARG A 111 -4.77 -4.56 16.48
CA ARG A 111 -3.35 -4.51 16.87
C ARG A 111 -2.96 -5.78 17.60
N ALA A 112 -1.87 -6.41 17.16
CA ALA A 112 -1.24 -7.56 17.80
C ALA A 112 0.17 -7.20 18.29
N GLY A 113 1.07 -8.16 18.36
CA GLY A 113 2.40 -7.96 18.92
C GLY A 113 3.27 -6.95 18.15
N ARG A 114 4.08 -6.19 18.90
CA ARG A 114 5.18 -5.40 18.30
C ARG A 114 6.15 -6.33 17.56
N TRP A 115 6.39 -7.50 18.10
CA TRP A 115 6.99 -8.66 17.49
C TRP A 115 5.94 -9.75 17.44
N GLN A 116 5.50 -10.10 16.24
CA GLN A 116 4.54 -11.17 16.00
C GLN A 116 5.29 -12.42 15.59
N GLU A 117 5.12 -13.48 16.36
CA GLU A 117 5.57 -14.80 15.96
C GLU A 117 4.76 -15.30 14.77
N LEU A 118 5.44 -15.88 13.79
CA LEU A 118 4.89 -16.36 12.54
C LEU A 118 5.17 -17.86 12.38
N MET A 119 4.65 -18.45 11.32
CA MET A 119 4.89 -19.86 10.98
C MET A 119 6.39 -20.16 10.76
N GLY A 120 6.88 -21.26 11.35
CA GLY A 120 8.29 -21.61 11.42
C GLY A 120 9.04 -20.62 12.31
N PRO A 121 10.24 -20.79 12.77
CA PRO A 121 10.89 -19.85 13.67
C PRO A 121 11.18 -18.52 12.94
N SER A 122 10.12 -17.71 12.75
CA SER A 122 10.22 -16.41 12.08
C SER A 122 9.32 -15.39 12.77
N TRP A 123 9.68 -14.11 12.63
CA TRP A 123 9.07 -12.99 13.31
C TRP A 123 8.75 -11.86 12.33
N GLY A 124 7.61 -11.20 12.56
CA GLY A 124 7.24 -9.96 11.87
C GLY A 124 7.12 -8.81 12.86
N GLN A 125 7.55 -7.63 12.48
CA GLN A 125 7.35 -6.43 13.30
C GLN A 125 5.96 -5.85 13.04
N TYR A 126 5.36 -5.27 14.09
CA TYR A 126 4.10 -4.52 14.02
C TYR A 126 2.95 -5.36 13.42
N GLY A 127 2.70 -6.51 14.03
CA GLY A 127 1.61 -7.39 13.64
C GLY A 127 0.25 -6.75 13.85
N THR A 128 -0.56 -6.66 12.79
CA THR A 128 -1.97 -6.29 12.85
C THR A 128 -2.79 -7.47 12.37
N HIS A 129 -3.57 -8.08 13.25
CA HIS A 129 -4.40 -9.25 12.96
C HIS A 129 -5.53 -8.88 12.00
N VAL A 130 -5.75 -9.72 11.01
CA VAL A 130 -6.82 -9.56 10.01
C VAL A 130 -7.90 -10.62 10.21
N VAL A 131 -7.53 -11.89 10.05
CA VAL A 131 -8.45 -13.03 10.20
C VAL A 131 -7.66 -14.32 10.43
N ASN A 132 -8.14 -15.22 11.30
CA ASN A 132 -7.46 -16.47 11.65
C ASN A 132 -6.00 -16.21 12.04
N GLY A 133 -5.04 -16.83 11.35
CA GLY A 133 -3.60 -16.60 11.53
C GLY A 133 -2.99 -15.59 10.56
N ILE A 134 -3.79 -14.78 9.91
CA ILE A 134 -3.35 -13.80 8.89
C ILE A 134 -3.16 -12.42 9.51
N PHE A 135 -1.98 -11.85 9.30
CA PHE A 135 -1.58 -10.54 9.78
C PHE A 135 -1.09 -9.64 8.65
N VAL A 136 -1.21 -8.33 8.84
CA VAL A 136 -0.35 -7.33 8.21
C VAL A 136 0.87 -7.16 9.12
N HIS A 137 2.08 -7.31 8.59
CA HIS A 137 3.32 -7.18 9.37
C HIS A 137 4.51 -6.81 8.48
N SER A 138 5.68 -6.52 9.06
CA SER A 138 6.91 -6.31 8.28
C SER A 138 7.32 -7.57 7.52
N VAL A 139 8.23 -7.45 6.56
CA VAL A 139 8.91 -8.63 6.03
C VAL A 139 9.42 -9.53 7.17
N ALA A 140 9.30 -10.85 6.99
CA ALA A 140 9.64 -11.83 8.03
C ALA A 140 11.18 -11.90 8.23
N CYS A 141 11.60 -12.06 9.47
CA CYS A 141 12.99 -12.27 9.86
C CYS A 141 13.12 -13.47 10.82
N GLY A 142 14.31 -14.04 10.93
CA GLY A 142 14.56 -15.24 11.73
C GLY A 142 14.61 -15.00 13.25
N GLN A 143 14.68 -13.76 13.70
CA GLN A 143 14.77 -13.39 15.11
C GLN A 143 13.99 -12.11 15.39
N ALA A 144 13.45 -11.97 16.60
CA ALA A 144 12.76 -10.76 17.07
C ALA A 144 13.77 -9.61 17.34
N ASN A 145 14.54 -9.22 16.32
CA ASN A 145 15.57 -8.23 16.40
C ASN A 145 15.47 -7.26 15.21
N SER A 146 15.45 -5.96 15.49
CA SER A 146 15.31 -4.89 14.48
C SER A 146 16.46 -4.84 13.47
N TYR A 147 17.63 -5.41 13.79
CA TYR A 147 18.78 -5.47 12.90
C TYR A 147 18.81 -6.72 12.02
N ASN A 148 17.87 -7.64 12.21
CA ASN A 148 17.76 -8.88 11.44
C ASN A 148 16.65 -8.79 10.40
N LEU A 149 16.80 -7.92 9.39
CA LEU A 149 15.89 -7.80 8.27
C LEU A 149 16.51 -8.38 7.00
N PRO A 150 16.00 -9.51 6.47
CA PRO A 150 16.57 -10.12 5.28
C PRO A 150 16.26 -9.28 4.04
N VAL A 151 17.29 -8.78 3.39
CA VAL A 151 17.19 -7.99 2.15
C VAL A 151 16.40 -8.73 1.07
N GLY A 152 16.61 -10.04 0.93
CA GLY A 152 15.92 -10.89 -0.02
C GLY A 152 14.38 -10.85 0.14
N GLU A 153 13.88 -10.90 1.37
CA GLU A 153 12.45 -10.81 1.64
C GLU A 153 11.90 -9.40 1.35
N TYR A 154 12.68 -8.36 1.62
CA TYR A 154 12.31 -6.99 1.28
C TYR A 154 12.20 -6.78 -0.24
N LEU A 155 13.11 -7.33 -1.02
CA LEU A 155 13.10 -7.25 -2.49
C LEU A 155 11.93 -8.00 -3.13
N ARG A 156 11.30 -8.94 -2.42
CA ARG A 156 10.08 -9.64 -2.87
C ARG A 156 8.81 -8.83 -2.73
N LEU A 157 8.82 -7.69 -2.01
CA LEU A 157 7.63 -6.85 -1.87
C LEU A 157 7.04 -6.48 -3.23
N GLY A 158 5.73 -6.65 -3.36
CA GLY A 158 4.98 -6.48 -4.61
C GLY A 158 4.73 -7.79 -5.35
N ASN A 159 5.27 -8.92 -4.86
CA ASN A 159 5.04 -10.25 -5.44
C ASN A 159 4.47 -11.20 -4.39
N PRO A 160 3.72 -12.25 -4.79
CA PRO A 160 3.28 -13.29 -3.87
C PRO A 160 4.50 -14.03 -3.27
N ALA A 161 4.65 -14.00 -1.94
CA ALA A 161 5.83 -14.56 -1.27
C ALA A 161 5.54 -15.10 0.15
N SER A 162 4.34 -14.91 0.69
CA SER A 162 3.97 -15.34 2.05
C SER A 162 3.15 -16.64 2.06
N HIS A 163 2.81 -17.10 3.25
CA HIS A 163 1.86 -18.19 3.49
C HIS A 163 0.47 -17.64 3.90
N GLY A 164 0.06 -16.51 3.30
CA GLY A 164 -1.24 -15.88 3.53
C GLY A 164 -1.14 -14.48 4.15
N CYS A 165 -0.17 -14.21 5.01
CA CYS A 165 0.02 -12.88 5.60
C CYS A 165 0.33 -11.80 4.54
N ILE A 166 0.05 -10.55 4.90
CA ILE A 166 0.32 -9.36 4.10
C ILE A 166 1.61 -8.72 4.64
N ARG A 167 2.71 -8.86 3.90
CA ARG A 167 4.03 -8.37 4.29
C ARG A 167 4.27 -6.98 3.70
N ALA A 168 4.74 -6.04 4.50
CA ALA A 168 5.09 -4.67 4.11
C ALA A 168 6.53 -4.32 4.51
N CYS A 169 7.02 -3.15 4.14
CA CYS A 169 8.21 -2.61 4.80
C CYS A 169 7.90 -2.26 6.26
N VAL A 170 8.93 -2.16 7.10
CA VAL A 170 8.76 -1.90 8.56
C VAL A 170 7.98 -0.62 8.82
N ALA A 171 8.28 0.45 8.10
CA ALA A 171 7.62 1.75 8.29
C ALA A 171 6.12 1.69 7.96
N ASP A 172 5.75 0.97 6.90
CA ASP A 172 4.35 0.83 6.49
C ASP A 172 3.60 -0.14 7.41
N ALA A 173 4.23 -1.24 7.83
CA ALA A 173 3.64 -2.15 8.83
C ALA A 173 3.39 -1.40 10.16
N LYS A 174 4.36 -0.57 10.59
CA LYS A 174 4.19 0.30 11.77
C LYS A 174 3.03 1.28 11.58
N TRP A 175 2.91 1.88 10.41
CA TRP A 175 1.84 2.83 10.14
C TRP A 175 0.45 2.14 10.27
N VAL A 176 0.29 0.94 9.69
CA VAL A 176 -0.94 0.14 9.82
C VAL A 176 -1.21 -0.21 11.29
N TRP A 177 -0.21 -0.66 12.01
CA TRP A 177 -0.30 -1.02 13.43
C TRP A 177 -0.69 0.15 14.33
N ASP A 178 -0.17 1.35 14.04
CA ASP A 178 -0.48 2.57 14.81
C ASP A 178 -1.89 3.12 14.53
N ASN A 179 -2.39 2.94 13.29
CA ASN A 179 -3.56 3.69 12.81
C ASN A 179 -4.78 2.84 12.46
N CYS A 180 -4.63 1.52 12.32
CA CYS A 180 -5.70 0.64 11.85
C CYS A 180 -6.06 -0.42 12.91
N ASN A 181 -6.47 0.06 14.08
CA ASN A 181 -7.00 -0.76 15.15
C ASN A 181 -8.47 -0.38 15.29
N GLY A 182 -9.35 -1.16 14.65
CA GLY A 182 -10.77 -0.90 14.52
C GLY A 182 -11.62 -1.50 15.61
#